data_a0fb97a997d283680a910f1896b5ac05
#
_entry.id   a0fb97a997d283680a910f1896b5ac05
#
_cell.length_a   1.000
_cell.length_b   1.000
_cell.length_c   1.000
_cell.angle_alpha   90.00
_cell.angle_beta   90.00
_cell.angle_gamma   90.00
#
_symmetry.space_group_name_H-M   'P 1'
#
loop_
_entity.id
_entity.type
_entity.pdbx_description
1 polymer ?
#
loop_
_entity_poly.entity_id
_entity_poly.type
_entity_poly.pdbx_seq_one_letter_code
_entity_poly.pdbx_strand_id
1 'polypeptide(L)'
;DVAVALRVYHMKQVRGRPFVRRTDVADSLQIGQIFVTEFADRKSLGFLVDSKKRFYTLGAEDYKLHEIPVGKFGPTRENMMIIGDMFYWTVTIQGAESKRYVAVNARDYSLADEYRPEEKPQAWAEYAKYLFPFELSFTSPLDGYVKPRIAEVSFQALWLGLVLGAFYALIRRRSP
;
A
#
# COMPACT_ATOMS: atom_id res chain seq x y z
N ASP A 1 -13.00 29.95 7.46
CA ASP A 1 -11.92 29.00 7.26
C ASP A 1 -10.60 29.71 7.51
N VAL A 2 -9.97 29.40 8.67
CA VAL A 2 -8.63 29.93 8.98
C VAL A 2 -7.64 29.06 8.18
N ALA A 3 -7.10 29.61 7.09
CA ALA A 3 -6.01 28.95 6.37
C ALA A 3 -4.76 28.95 7.28
N VAL A 4 -4.45 27.83 7.88
CA VAL A 4 -3.21 27.65 8.64
C VAL A 4 -2.09 27.47 7.62
N ALA A 5 -1.22 28.47 7.47
CA ALA A 5 -0.02 28.35 6.65
C ALA A 5 1.00 27.47 7.38
N LEU A 6 1.14 26.23 6.93
CA LEU A 6 2.13 25.29 7.43
C LEU A 6 3.49 25.57 6.76
N ARG A 7 4.50 25.85 7.59
CA ARG A 7 5.88 26.04 7.14
C ARG A 7 6.68 24.78 7.44
N VAL A 8 7.39 24.27 6.45
CA VAL A 8 8.21 23.06 6.58
C VAL A 8 9.67 23.45 6.76
N TYR A 9 10.31 22.91 7.78
CA TYR A 9 11.70 23.10 8.09
C TYR A 9 12.44 21.78 8.11
N HIS A 10 13.64 21.74 7.52
CA HIS A 10 14.57 20.65 7.67
C HIS A 10 15.43 20.90 8.91
N MET A 11 15.37 19.98 9.86
CA MET A 11 16.19 20.03 11.08
C MET A 11 17.07 18.79 11.15
N LYS A 12 18.35 18.98 11.37
CA LYS A 12 19.32 17.90 11.60
C LYS A 12 20.37 18.33 12.62
N GLN A 13 21.05 17.36 13.20
CA GLN A 13 22.22 17.61 14.04
C GLN A 13 23.50 17.34 13.24
N VAL A 14 24.40 18.33 13.19
CA VAL A 14 25.68 18.22 12.52
C VAL A 14 26.78 18.46 13.55
N ARG A 15 27.59 17.45 13.83
CA ARG A 15 28.69 17.51 14.82
C ARG A 15 28.25 18.10 16.17
N GLY A 16 27.09 17.66 16.67
CA GLY A 16 26.55 18.12 17.94
C GLY A 16 25.87 19.50 17.89
N ARG A 17 25.84 20.18 16.75
CA ARG A 17 25.16 21.47 16.59
C ARG A 17 23.86 21.31 15.82
N PRO A 18 22.76 21.94 16.27
CA PRO A 18 21.51 21.94 15.53
C PRO A 18 21.65 22.73 14.23
N PHE A 19 21.18 22.16 13.14
CA PHE A 19 21.04 22.82 11.86
C PHE A 19 19.56 22.90 11.52
N VAL A 20 19.08 24.10 11.24
CA VAL A 20 17.70 24.35 10.86
C VAL A 20 17.66 25.16 9.59
N ARG A 21 16.96 24.67 8.58
CA ARG A 21 16.77 25.37 7.31
C ARG A 21 15.32 25.32 6.89
N ARG A 22 14.76 26.47 6.47
CA ARG A 22 13.44 26.52 5.86
C ARG A 22 13.51 25.86 4.48
N THR A 23 12.46 25.11 4.13
CA THR A 23 12.30 24.54 2.80
C THR A 23 11.56 25.53 1.88
N ASP A 24 11.65 25.30 0.56
CA ASP A 24 10.93 26.11 -0.43
C ASP A 24 9.49 25.60 -0.69
N VAL A 25 8.93 24.85 0.27
CA VAL A 25 7.53 24.43 0.21
C VAL A 25 6.64 25.68 0.32
N ALA A 26 5.81 25.89 -0.70
CA ALA A 26 4.92 27.04 -0.72
C ALA A 26 3.95 27.04 0.46
N ASP A 27 3.81 28.17 1.13
CA ASP A 27 2.89 28.36 2.27
C ASP A 27 1.41 28.12 1.84
N SER A 28 1.10 28.21 0.53
CA SER A 28 -0.20 27.93 -0.05
C SER A 28 -0.50 26.44 -0.23
N LEU A 29 0.51 25.56 -0.11
CA LEU A 29 0.30 24.13 -0.22
C LEU A 29 -0.30 23.61 1.09
N GLN A 30 -1.53 23.14 1.00
CA GLN A 30 -2.19 22.50 2.13
C GLN A 30 -1.65 21.08 2.30
N ILE A 31 -0.66 20.92 3.18
CA ILE A 31 -0.04 19.61 3.45
C ILE A 31 -1.00 18.80 4.30
N GLY A 32 -1.35 17.61 3.80
CA GLY A 32 -2.16 16.64 4.53
C GLY A 32 -1.30 15.69 5.39
N GLN A 33 -0.18 15.22 4.83
CA GLN A 33 0.69 14.26 5.51
C GLN A 33 2.14 14.37 5.04
N ILE A 34 3.08 14.08 5.94
CA ILE A 34 4.51 14.07 5.66
C ILE A 34 5.07 12.71 6.06
N PHE A 35 5.88 12.12 5.19
CA PHE A 35 6.61 10.89 5.44
C PHE A 35 8.10 11.20 5.37
N VAL A 36 8.80 10.99 6.48
CA VAL A 36 10.26 11.14 6.52
C VAL A 36 10.88 9.79 6.20
N THR A 37 11.78 9.79 5.23
CA THR A 37 12.51 8.60 4.84
C THR A 37 13.95 8.95 4.51
N GLU A 38 14.85 8.01 4.70
CA GLU A 38 16.25 8.16 4.38
C GLU A 38 16.63 7.14 3.31
N PHE A 39 16.84 7.61 2.09
CA PHE A 39 17.36 6.79 1.01
C PHE A 39 18.89 6.80 1.02
N ALA A 40 19.49 5.72 0.52
CA ALA A 40 20.93 5.57 0.45
C ALA A 40 21.61 6.66 -0.39
N ASP A 41 20.94 7.17 -1.42
CA ASP A 41 21.41 8.25 -2.30
C ASP A 41 21.28 9.66 -1.68
N ARG A 42 20.55 9.80 -0.58
CA ARG A 42 20.30 11.05 0.16
C ARG A 42 19.78 12.22 -0.69
N LYS A 43 19.19 11.95 -1.84
CA LYS A 43 18.65 12.99 -2.74
C LYS A 43 17.29 13.52 -2.26
N SER A 44 16.56 12.72 -1.50
CA SER A 44 15.25 13.07 -0.98
C SER A 44 15.25 13.15 0.54
N LEU A 45 14.60 14.17 1.10
CA LEU A 45 14.39 14.32 2.55
C LEU A 45 13.14 13.59 3.03
N GLY A 46 12.21 13.32 2.13
CA GLY A 46 10.95 12.68 2.45
C GLY A 46 9.89 12.95 1.40
N PHE A 47 8.69 12.50 1.71
CA PHE A 47 7.53 12.65 0.84
C PHE A 47 6.41 13.42 1.53
N LEU A 48 5.58 14.09 0.72
CA LEU A 48 4.44 14.85 1.18
C LEU A 48 3.20 14.48 0.36
N VAL A 49 2.07 14.50 1.04
CA VAL A 49 0.75 14.40 0.39
C VAL A 49 -0.02 15.69 0.71
N ASP A 50 -0.57 16.33 -0.32
CA ASP A 50 -1.39 17.52 -0.12
C ASP A 50 -2.87 17.16 0.14
N SER A 51 -3.68 18.16 0.46
CA SER A 51 -5.12 18.01 0.67
C SER A 51 -5.88 17.52 -0.58
N LYS A 52 -5.30 17.71 -1.78
CA LYS A 52 -5.82 17.20 -3.06
C LYS A 52 -5.35 15.78 -3.37
N LYS A 53 -4.63 15.12 -2.43
CA LYS A 53 -4.08 13.77 -2.54
C LYS A 53 -3.00 13.63 -3.63
N ARG A 54 -2.32 14.70 -3.99
CA ARG A 54 -1.13 14.65 -4.85
C ARG A 54 0.09 14.28 -4.01
N PHE A 55 0.98 13.53 -4.60
CA PHE A 55 2.17 12.98 -3.94
C PHE A 55 3.43 13.68 -4.43
N TYR A 56 4.28 14.09 -3.49
CA TYR A 56 5.49 14.87 -3.78
C TYR A 56 6.69 14.28 -3.05
N THR A 57 7.87 14.45 -3.65
CA THR A 57 9.16 14.31 -2.96
C THR A 57 9.77 15.67 -2.67
N LEU A 58 10.42 15.79 -1.53
CA LEU A 58 11.17 16.98 -1.14
C LEU A 58 12.66 16.74 -1.37
N GLY A 59 13.24 17.47 -2.32
CA GLY A 59 14.66 17.38 -2.67
C GLY A 59 15.58 17.81 -1.51
N ALA A 60 16.67 17.07 -1.30
CA ALA A 60 17.63 17.36 -0.23
C ALA A 60 18.62 18.48 -0.59
N GLU A 61 18.88 18.67 -1.87
CA GLU A 61 19.83 19.68 -2.36
C GLU A 61 19.18 21.04 -2.59
N ASP A 62 18.05 21.03 -3.29
CA ASP A 62 17.34 22.22 -3.73
C ASP A 62 16.21 22.67 -2.78
N TYR A 63 15.77 21.78 -1.87
CA TYR A 63 14.62 21.99 -0.96
C TYR A 63 13.31 22.27 -1.67
N LYS A 64 13.20 21.85 -2.94
CA LYS A 64 11.99 21.99 -3.75
C LYS A 64 11.13 20.75 -3.70
N LEU A 65 9.85 20.96 -3.95
CA LEU A 65 8.90 19.87 -4.14
C LEU A 65 8.85 19.47 -5.61
N HIS A 66 8.96 18.17 -5.83
CA HIS A 66 8.77 17.55 -7.13
C HIS A 66 7.54 16.63 -7.05
N GLU A 67 6.54 16.88 -7.89
CA GLU A 67 5.36 16.04 -7.95
C GLU A 67 5.73 14.69 -8.58
N ILE A 68 5.32 13.61 -7.94
CA ILE A 68 5.47 12.25 -8.45
C ILE A 68 4.11 11.86 -9.04
N PRO A 69 4.03 11.51 -10.33
CA PRO A 69 2.77 11.33 -11.06
C PRO A 69 2.13 9.96 -10.75
N VAL A 70 1.86 9.67 -9.50
CA VAL A 70 1.20 8.43 -9.05
C VAL A 70 -0.32 8.54 -9.05
N GLY A 71 -0.87 9.67 -9.51
CA GLY A 71 -2.29 9.99 -9.39
C GLY A 71 -2.67 10.36 -7.95
N LYS A 72 -3.96 10.24 -7.63
CA LYS A 72 -4.43 10.53 -6.27
C LYS A 72 -4.07 9.39 -5.33
N PHE A 73 -3.42 9.73 -4.23
CA PHE A 73 -3.02 8.79 -3.18
C PHE A 73 -3.67 9.18 -1.85
N GLY A 74 -4.40 8.25 -1.24
CA GLY A 74 -5.07 8.44 0.04
C GLY A 74 -4.43 7.60 1.16
N PRO A 75 -3.47 8.16 1.94
CA PRO A 75 -2.66 7.37 2.89
C PRO A 75 -3.46 6.70 4.02
N THR A 76 -4.72 7.10 4.24
CA THR A 76 -5.62 6.47 5.21
C THR A 76 -6.32 5.21 4.69
N ARG A 77 -6.33 4.99 3.36
CA ARG A 77 -7.04 3.88 2.71
C ARG A 77 -6.16 3.07 1.77
N GLU A 78 -5.01 3.60 1.41
CA GLU A 78 -4.07 2.99 0.47
C GLU A 78 -2.70 2.87 1.13
N ASN A 79 -2.04 1.75 0.88
CA ASN A 79 -0.65 1.55 1.22
C ASN A 79 0.22 1.87 0.00
N MET A 80 1.39 2.44 0.24
CA MET A 80 2.36 2.75 -0.80
C MET A 80 3.70 2.11 -0.47
N MET A 81 4.32 1.51 -1.47
CA MET A 81 5.69 1.01 -1.41
C MET A 81 6.47 1.57 -2.60
N ILE A 82 7.64 2.11 -2.34
CA ILE A 82 8.55 2.63 -3.36
C ILE A 82 9.81 1.79 -3.36
N ILE A 83 10.11 1.18 -4.48
CA ILE A 83 11.34 0.43 -4.73
C ILE A 83 11.99 1.04 -5.97
N GLY A 84 13.27 1.35 -5.89
CA GLY A 84 13.93 1.95 -7.03
C GLY A 84 15.44 1.94 -6.92
N ASP A 85 16.04 2.31 -8.03
CA ASP A 85 17.47 2.56 -8.20
C ASP A 85 17.72 4.02 -8.62
N MET A 86 18.92 4.30 -9.12
CA MET A 86 19.27 5.65 -9.59
C MET A 86 18.63 6.05 -10.94
N PHE A 87 17.92 5.13 -11.60
CA PHE A 87 17.32 5.35 -12.92
C PHE A 87 15.80 5.39 -12.85
N TYR A 88 15.19 4.41 -12.15
CA TYR A 88 13.73 4.27 -12.08
C TYR A 88 13.26 3.91 -10.68
N TRP A 89 12.12 4.44 -10.32
CA TRP A 89 11.37 4.06 -9.13
C TRP A 89 10.08 3.35 -9.54
N THR A 90 9.81 2.21 -8.93
CA THR A 90 8.52 1.53 -9.03
C THR A 90 7.72 1.84 -7.78
N VAL A 91 6.64 2.56 -7.95
CA VAL A 91 5.69 2.90 -6.88
C VAL A 91 4.52 1.95 -6.97
N THR A 92 4.38 1.09 -5.97
CA THR A 92 3.23 0.20 -5.81
C THR A 92 2.23 0.85 -4.87
N ILE A 93 0.99 1.02 -5.31
CA ILE A 93 -0.10 1.55 -4.49
C ILE A 93 -1.18 0.47 -4.40
N GLN A 94 -1.54 0.11 -3.17
CA GLN A 94 -2.52 -0.93 -2.90
C GLN A 94 -3.61 -0.39 -1.98
N GLY A 95 -4.83 -0.35 -2.48
CA GLY A 95 -6.06 -0.12 -1.74
C GLY A 95 -6.80 -1.42 -1.45
N ALA A 96 -8.02 -1.30 -0.90
CA ALA A 96 -8.87 -2.47 -0.59
C ALA A 96 -9.32 -3.22 -1.86
N GLU A 97 -9.61 -2.48 -2.94
CA GLU A 97 -10.16 -3.02 -4.19
C GLU A 97 -9.35 -2.62 -5.42
N SER A 98 -8.18 -2.03 -5.23
CA SER A 98 -7.37 -1.54 -6.35
C SER A 98 -5.89 -1.69 -6.07
N LYS A 99 -5.17 -2.12 -7.08
CA LYS A 99 -3.72 -2.16 -7.08
C LYS A 99 -3.20 -1.50 -8.35
N ARG A 100 -2.19 -0.64 -8.21
CA ARG A 100 -1.54 0.00 -9.35
C ARG A 100 -0.04 0.07 -9.13
N TYR A 101 0.66 -0.01 -10.23
CA TYR A 101 2.11 0.11 -10.29
C TYR A 101 2.45 1.28 -11.20
N VAL A 102 3.29 2.17 -10.72
CA VAL A 102 3.71 3.35 -11.46
C VAL A 102 5.23 3.36 -11.54
N ALA A 103 5.76 3.34 -12.75
CA ALA A 103 7.18 3.51 -12.98
C ALA A 103 7.49 4.98 -13.23
N VAL A 104 8.44 5.52 -12.47
CA VAL A 104 8.83 6.92 -12.49
C VAL A 104 10.33 7.02 -12.75
N ASN A 105 10.75 7.94 -13.61
CA ASN A 105 12.15 8.21 -13.81
C ASN A 105 12.75 8.91 -12.56
N ALA A 106 13.81 8.36 -11.99
CA ALA A 106 14.43 8.88 -10.77
C ALA A 106 15.16 10.23 -10.92
N ARG A 107 15.39 10.70 -12.15
CA ARG A 107 16.11 11.94 -12.40
C ARG A 107 15.21 13.17 -12.45
N ASP A 108 14.08 13.04 -13.14
CA ASP A 108 13.15 14.14 -13.41
C ASP A 108 11.74 13.91 -12.88
N TYR A 109 11.51 12.76 -12.25
CA TYR A 109 10.23 12.29 -11.71
C TYR A 109 9.11 12.19 -12.75
N SER A 110 9.45 12.08 -14.03
CA SER A 110 8.47 11.88 -15.10
C SER A 110 7.88 10.48 -15.06
N LEU A 111 6.63 10.35 -15.48
CA LEU A 111 5.95 9.06 -15.64
C LEU A 111 6.62 8.28 -16.77
N ALA A 112 7.14 7.10 -16.45
CA ALA A 112 7.69 6.18 -17.46
C ALA A 112 6.62 5.19 -17.92
N ASP A 113 5.86 4.59 -17.00
CA ASP A 113 4.80 3.64 -17.31
C ASP A 113 3.82 3.51 -16.14
N GLU A 114 2.59 3.06 -16.42
CA GLU A 114 1.59 2.74 -15.40
C GLU A 114 0.89 1.42 -15.75
N TYR A 115 0.89 0.50 -14.80
CA TYR A 115 0.22 -0.78 -14.92
C TYR A 115 -0.84 -0.96 -13.83
N ARG A 116 -2.05 -1.26 -14.23
CA ARG A 116 -3.17 -1.63 -13.36
C ARG A 116 -3.57 -3.05 -13.66
N PRO A 117 -3.28 -4.01 -12.77
CA PRO A 117 -3.75 -5.38 -12.97
C PRO A 117 -5.28 -5.37 -12.99
N GLU A 118 -5.86 -5.99 -14.01
CA GLU A 118 -7.28 -6.33 -13.97
C GLU A 118 -7.46 -7.41 -12.90
N GLU A 119 -8.11 -7.07 -11.80
CA GLU A 119 -8.59 -8.07 -10.86
C GLU A 119 -9.70 -8.87 -11.56
N LYS A 120 -9.30 -9.90 -12.29
CA LYS A 120 -10.26 -10.92 -12.72
C LYS A 120 -10.71 -11.63 -11.45
N PRO A 121 -11.99 -11.50 -11.07
CA PRO A 121 -12.50 -12.32 -9.98
C PRO A 121 -12.19 -13.75 -10.34
N GLN A 122 -11.38 -14.43 -9.56
CA GLN A 122 -11.14 -15.84 -9.76
C GLN A 122 -12.49 -16.52 -9.51
N ALA A 123 -13.21 -16.85 -10.59
CA ALA A 123 -14.52 -17.53 -10.50
C ALA A 123 -14.43 -18.76 -9.56
N TRP A 124 -13.26 -19.40 -9.55
CA TRP A 124 -12.96 -20.49 -8.63
C TRP A 124 -12.95 -20.08 -7.15
N ALA A 125 -12.45 -18.88 -6.79
CA ALA A 125 -12.42 -18.43 -5.39
C ALA A 125 -13.84 -18.26 -4.81
N GLU A 126 -14.80 -17.93 -5.66
CA GLU A 126 -16.19 -17.82 -5.27
C GLU A 126 -16.82 -19.20 -4.96
N TYR A 127 -16.45 -20.23 -5.72
CA TYR A 127 -16.89 -21.61 -5.47
C TYR A 127 -16.09 -22.30 -4.37
N ALA A 128 -14.83 -21.95 -4.18
CA ALA A 128 -13.96 -22.55 -3.17
C ALA A 128 -14.53 -22.44 -1.76
N LYS A 129 -15.16 -21.31 -1.41
CA LYS A 129 -15.80 -21.10 -0.11
C LYS A 129 -16.98 -22.04 0.19
N TYR A 130 -17.57 -22.68 -0.84
CA TYR A 130 -18.61 -23.70 -0.65
C TYR A 130 -18.05 -25.12 -0.57
N LEU A 131 -16.87 -25.35 -1.12
CA LEU A 131 -16.23 -26.66 -1.19
C LEU A 131 -15.25 -26.91 -0.04
N PHE A 132 -14.54 -25.86 0.38
CA PHE A 132 -13.51 -25.99 1.41
C PHE A 132 -13.94 -25.30 2.71
N PRO A 133 -13.98 -26.04 3.85
CA PRO A 133 -14.39 -25.49 5.14
C PRO A 133 -13.35 -24.55 5.77
N PHE A 134 -12.11 -24.56 5.28
CA PHE A 134 -11.05 -23.68 5.75
C PHE A 134 -10.02 -23.41 4.64
N GLU A 135 -9.39 -22.24 4.70
CA GLU A 135 -8.28 -21.84 3.86
C GLU A 135 -6.98 -21.94 4.64
N LEU A 136 -5.96 -22.59 4.04
CA LEU A 136 -4.61 -22.66 4.59
C LEU A 136 -3.73 -21.60 3.93
N SER A 137 -3.22 -20.68 4.73
CA SER A 137 -2.19 -19.74 4.33
C SER A 137 -0.83 -20.19 4.86
N PHE A 138 0.20 -20.03 4.03
CA PHE A 138 1.58 -20.37 4.35
C PHE A 138 2.45 -19.12 4.53
N THR A 139 1.84 -17.96 4.81
CA THR A 139 2.55 -16.71 5.03
C THR A 139 2.54 -16.31 6.49
N SER A 140 3.69 -15.86 7.00
CA SER A 140 3.77 -15.21 8.30
C SER A 140 4.11 -13.73 8.09
N PRO A 141 3.28 -12.77 8.55
CA PRO A 141 3.60 -11.35 8.47
C PRO A 141 4.65 -10.92 9.51
N LEU A 142 5.00 -11.75 10.49
CA LEU A 142 5.76 -11.32 11.67
C LEU A 142 7.22 -11.82 11.72
N ASP A 143 7.53 -12.98 11.18
CA ASP A 143 8.81 -13.63 11.45
C ASP A 143 9.55 -14.22 10.25
N GLY A 144 9.11 -13.96 9.02
CA GLY A 144 9.78 -14.46 7.81
C GLY A 144 9.81 -15.99 7.66
N TYR A 145 9.26 -16.73 8.61
CA TYR A 145 9.14 -18.19 8.53
C TYR A 145 7.81 -18.60 7.94
N VAL A 146 7.85 -19.56 7.02
CA VAL A 146 6.65 -20.14 6.43
C VAL A 146 6.00 -21.08 7.44
N LYS A 147 4.89 -20.66 8.05
CA LYS A 147 4.09 -21.48 8.96
C LYS A 147 2.71 -21.71 8.38
N PRO A 148 2.16 -22.94 8.42
CA PRO A 148 0.77 -23.15 8.04
C PRO A 148 -0.15 -22.47 9.05
N ARG A 149 -1.07 -21.68 8.53
CA ARG A 149 -2.07 -20.95 9.32
C ARG A 149 -3.44 -21.11 8.68
N ILE A 150 -4.47 -21.32 9.51
CA ILE A 150 -5.86 -21.24 9.04
C ILE A 150 -6.17 -19.76 8.87
N ALA A 151 -6.37 -19.32 7.61
CA ALA A 151 -6.67 -17.93 7.27
C ALA A 151 -8.15 -17.62 7.45
N GLU A 152 -9.00 -18.45 6.91
CA GLU A 152 -10.46 -18.28 6.97
C GLU A 152 -11.17 -19.60 7.22
N VAL A 153 -12.32 -19.53 7.91
CA VAL A 153 -13.25 -20.65 8.11
C VAL A 153 -14.55 -20.35 7.37
N SER A 154 -14.88 -21.20 6.40
CA SER A 154 -16.10 -21.04 5.61
C SER A 154 -17.29 -21.76 6.29
N PHE A 155 -18.20 -21.00 6.87
CA PHE A 155 -19.45 -21.52 7.43
C PHE A 155 -20.35 -22.13 6.34
N GLN A 156 -20.28 -21.67 5.10
CA GLN A 156 -21.05 -22.18 3.96
C GLN A 156 -20.69 -23.62 3.64
N ALA A 157 -19.39 -23.94 3.60
CA ALA A 157 -18.92 -25.31 3.37
C ALA A 157 -19.27 -26.24 4.55
N LEU A 158 -19.21 -25.75 5.78
CA LEU A 158 -19.64 -26.51 6.97
C LEU A 158 -21.14 -26.86 6.92
N TRP A 159 -21.99 -25.89 6.55
CA TRP A 159 -23.41 -26.10 6.38
C TRP A 159 -23.71 -27.11 5.26
N LEU A 160 -23.06 -26.96 4.11
CA LEU A 160 -23.23 -27.92 3.02
C LEU A 160 -22.82 -29.32 3.43
N GLY A 161 -21.72 -29.48 4.15
CA GLY A 161 -21.27 -30.76 4.71
C GLY A 161 -22.25 -31.38 5.67
N LEU A 162 -22.86 -30.59 6.55
CA LEU A 162 -23.92 -31.07 7.48
C LEU A 162 -25.15 -31.53 6.74
N VAL A 163 -25.63 -30.78 5.74
CA VAL A 163 -26.79 -31.15 4.94
C VAL A 163 -26.55 -32.44 4.18
N LEU A 164 -25.41 -32.57 3.52
CA LEU A 164 -25.05 -33.80 2.79
C LEU A 164 -24.87 -34.98 3.72
N GLY A 165 -24.27 -34.79 4.89
CA GLY A 165 -24.12 -35.83 5.92
C GLY A 165 -25.45 -36.30 6.46
N ALA A 166 -26.40 -35.39 6.75
CA ALA A 166 -27.73 -35.71 7.18
C ALA A 166 -28.49 -36.47 6.09
N PHE A 167 -28.40 -36.06 4.84
CA PHE A 167 -29.02 -36.73 3.69
C PHE A 167 -28.48 -38.14 3.50
N TYR A 168 -27.14 -38.30 3.59
CA TYR A 168 -26.52 -39.63 3.56
C TYR A 168 -27.00 -40.55 4.70
N ALA A 169 -27.09 -40.03 5.92
CA ALA A 169 -27.58 -40.80 7.08
C ALA A 169 -29.05 -41.25 6.91
N LEU A 170 -29.90 -40.41 6.31
CA LEU A 170 -31.27 -40.73 5.99
C LEU A 170 -31.39 -41.84 4.95
N ILE A 171 -30.57 -41.79 3.87
CA ILE A 171 -30.55 -42.84 2.86
C ILE A 171 -30.09 -44.16 3.45
N ARG A 172 -29.00 -44.14 4.25
CA ARG A 172 -28.45 -45.35 4.87
C ARG A 172 -29.43 -45.98 5.86
N ARG A 173 -30.26 -45.18 6.54
CA ARG A 173 -31.32 -45.69 7.44
C ARG A 173 -32.47 -46.36 6.67
N ARG A 174 -32.68 -46.01 5.41
CA ARG A 174 -33.76 -46.58 4.58
C ARG A 174 -33.32 -47.78 3.71
N SER A 175 -32.01 -48.01 3.59
CA SER A 175 -31.51 -49.22 2.94
C SER A 175 -31.45 -50.36 3.94
N PRO A 176 -32.16 -51.50 3.72
CA PRO A 176 -32.14 -52.65 4.58
C PRO A 176 -30.75 -53.32 4.62
#